data_5250daae93ef5e9b1914067f21fb8231
#
_entry.id   5250daae93ef5e9b1914067f21fb8231
#
_cell.length_a   1.000
_cell.length_b   1.000
_cell.length_c   1.000
_cell.angle_alpha   90.00
_cell.angle_beta   90.00
_cell.angle_gamma   90.00
#
_symmetry.space_group_name_H-M   'P 1'
#
loop_
_entity.id
_entity.type
_entity.pdbx_description
1 polymer ?
#
loop_
_entity_poly.entity_id
_entity_poly.type
_entity_poly.pdbx_seq_one_letter_code
_entity_poly.pdbx_strand_id
1 'polypeptide(L)'
;MKPGSTNFIPKSALVSGILGLVPFVLLSTVIVYQSPNVHGEVIAALLAYGALILSFLGGVRWGTAICGTSRMPLSIQLWISVVPSLVGWAAILIEIPAALLVLTVAFSLMLLTDYMIAGAPIWYLRLRVILSLPVIACLLIVLLVQ
;
A
#
# COMPACT_ATOMS: atom_id res chain seq x y z
N MET A 1 20.12 23.19 4.19
CA MET A 1 18.77 23.66 3.83
C MET A 1 17.77 23.05 4.80
N LYS A 2 17.06 23.84 5.62
CA LYS A 2 15.93 23.34 6.42
C LYS A 2 14.84 22.89 5.46
N PRO A 3 14.30 21.67 5.52
CA PRO A 3 13.15 21.31 4.74
C PRO A 3 11.98 22.16 5.26
N GLY A 4 11.56 23.13 4.45
CA GLY A 4 10.41 23.98 4.77
C GLY A 4 9.19 23.07 4.97
N SER A 5 8.47 23.31 6.04
CA SER A 5 7.18 22.70 6.36
C SER A 5 6.12 23.16 5.33
N THR A 6 6.25 22.72 4.10
CA THR A 6 5.21 22.92 3.10
C THR A 6 4.06 21.99 3.42
N ASN A 7 2.93 22.56 3.83
CA ASN A 7 1.69 21.82 4.04
C ASN A 7 1.08 21.31 2.72
N PHE A 8 1.69 21.64 1.58
CA PHE A 8 1.21 21.27 0.25
C PHE A 8 1.86 19.98 -0.22
N ILE A 9 1.03 19.06 -0.74
CA ILE A 9 1.50 17.83 -1.39
C ILE A 9 2.23 18.22 -2.69
N PRO A 10 3.48 17.81 -2.92
CA PRO A 10 4.15 18.05 -4.18
C PRO A 10 3.37 17.45 -5.35
N LYS A 11 3.19 18.20 -6.44
CA LYS A 11 2.43 17.74 -7.61
C LYS A 11 2.95 16.41 -8.17
N SER A 12 4.27 16.22 -8.23
CA SER A 12 4.89 14.97 -8.65
C SER A 12 4.50 13.79 -7.76
N ALA A 13 4.48 13.96 -6.43
CA ALA A 13 4.09 12.91 -5.50
C ALA A 13 2.59 12.56 -5.62
N LEU A 14 1.74 13.57 -5.85
CA LEU A 14 0.31 13.34 -6.06
C LEU A 14 0.07 12.61 -7.39
N VAL A 15 0.67 13.04 -8.48
CA VAL A 15 0.51 12.43 -9.81
C VAL A 15 1.01 10.98 -9.80
N SER A 16 2.22 10.72 -9.29
CA SER A 16 2.75 9.35 -9.21
C SER A 16 1.91 8.46 -8.31
N GLY A 17 1.38 8.99 -7.20
CA GLY A 17 0.47 8.25 -6.32
C GLY A 17 -0.85 7.90 -7.00
N ILE A 18 -1.47 8.85 -7.72
CA ILE A 18 -2.71 8.60 -8.48
C ILE A 18 -2.46 7.56 -9.60
N LEU A 19 -1.34 7.66 -10.32
CA LEU A 19 -0.98 6.65 -11.32
C LEU A 19 -0.84 5.25 -10.70
N GLY A 20 -0.29 5.16 -9.49
CA GLY A 20 -0.23 3.91 -8.73
C GLY A 20 -1.59 3.37 -8.28
N LEU A 21 -2.63 4.23 -8.18
CA LEU A 21 -3.99 3.82 -7.83
C LEU A 21 -4.77 3.25 -9.03
N VAL A 22 -4.42 3.69 -10.26
CA VAL A 22 -5.14 3.31 -11.49
C VAL A 22 -5.34 1.80 -11.63
N PRO A 23 -4.32 0.92 -11.49
CA PRO A 23 -4.52 -0.51 -11.63
C PRO A 23 -5.49 -1.10 -10.59
N PHE A 24 -5.49 -0.61 -9.35
CA PHE A 24 -6.47 -1.06 -8.35
C PHE A 24 -7.90 -0.76 -8.78
N VAL A 25 -8.17 0.48 -9.21
CA VAL A 25 -9.50 0.90 -9.65
C VAL A 25 -9.93 0.14 -10.92
N LEU A 26 -9.05 0.02 -11.92
CA LEU A 26 -9.36 -0.68 -13.16
C LEU A 26 -9.65 -2.16 -12.92
N LEU A 27 -8.76 -2.88 -12.23
CA LEU A 27 -8.92 -4.31 -11.99
C LEU A 27 -10.15 -4.60 -11.12
N SER A 28 -10.38 -3.82 -10.07
CA SER A 28 -11.58 -3.97 -9.23
C SER A 28 -12.86 -3.69 -10.02
N THR A 29 -12.87 -2.69 -10.89
CA THR A 29 -14.01 -2.39 -11.76
C THR A 29 -14.28 -3.55 -12.71
N VAL A 30 -13.24 -4.11 -13.34
CA VAL A 30 -13.37 -5.28 -14.22
C VAL A 30 -13.98 -6.46 -13.47
N ILE A 31 -13.53 -6.75 -12.24
CA ILE A 31 -14.06 -7.86 -11.43
C ILE A 31 -15.53 -7.66 -11.10
N VAL A 32 -15.96 -6.44 -10.78
CA VAL A 32 -17.36 -6.13 -10.42
C VAL A 32 -18.30 -6.23 -11.61
N TYR A 33 -17.87 -5.85 -12.82
CA TYR A 33 -18.75 -5.72 -13.99
C TYR A 33 -18.62 -6.83 -15.03
N GLN A 34 -17.60 -7.68 -14.97
CA GLN A 34 -17.41 -8.77 -15.94
C GLN A 34 -17.94 -10.12 -15.44
N SER A 35 -18.08 -11.06 -16.39
CA SER A 35 -18.54 -12.43 -16.13
C SER A 35 -17.57 -13.21 -15.25
N PRO A 36 -18.06 -14.15 -14.40
CA PRO A 36 -17.25 -14.94 -13.47
C PRO A 36 -16.07 -15.71 -14.10
N ASN A 37 -16.15 -16.03 -15.38
CA ASN A 37 -15.13 -16.80 -16.09
C ASN A 37 -13.77 -16.10 -16.24
N VAL A 38 -13.70 -14.77 -16.07
CA VAL A 38 -12.45 -13.97 -16.21
C VAL A 38 -11.90 -13.57 -14.83
N HIS A 39 -12.65 -13.81 -13.75
CA HIS A 39 -12.31 -13.31 -12.42
C HIS A 39 -10.95 -13.84 -11.90
N GLY A 40 -10.62 -15.11 -12.12
CA GLY A 40 -9.42 -15.71 -11.55
C GLY A 40 -8.11 -15.00 -11.95
N GLU A 41 -7.94 -14.74 -13.25
CA GLU A 41 -6.74 -14.07 -13.77
C GLU A 41 -6.68 -12.58 -13.36
N VAL A 42 -7.83 -11.90 -13.40
CA VAL A 42 -7.89 -10.48 -13.03
C VAL A 42 -7.66 -10.29 -11.53
N ILE A 43 -8.17 -11.19 -10.69
CA ILE A 43 -7.91 -11.18 -9.25
C ILE A 43 -6.44 -11.50 -8.98
N ALA A 44 -5.86 -12.48 -9.66
CA ALA A 44 -4.44 -12.77 -9.54
C ALA A 44 -3.57 -11.55 -9.90
N ALA A 45 -3.93 -10.81 -10.95
CA ALA A 45 -3.26 -9.57 -11.31
C ALA A 45 -3.43 -8.48 -10.22
N LEU A 46 -4.62 -8.35 -9.63
CA LEU A 46 -4.88 -7.42 -8.53
C LEU A 46 -4.05 -7.76 -7.29
N LEU A 47 -3.98 -9.05 -6.91
CA LEU A 47 -3.20 -9.52 -5.78
C LEU A 47 -1.69 -9.31 -6.01
N ALA A 48 -1.19 -9.65 -7.20
CA ALA A 48 0.20 -9.43 -7.56
C ALA A 48 0.57 -7.94 -7.52
N TYR A 49 -0.29 -7.07 -8.07
CA TYR A 49 -0.08 -5.63 -8.02
C TYR A 49 -0.13 -5.10 -6.58
N GLY A 50 -1.08 -5.57 -5.77
CA GLY A 50 -1.18 -5.25 -4.34
C GLY A 50 0.09 -5.63 -3.58
N ALA A 51 0.63 -6.83 -3.83
CA ALA A 51 1.89 -7.29 -3.23
C ALA A 51 3.09 -6.41 -3.63
N LEU A 52 3.17 -5.99 -4.91
CA LEU A 52 4.21 -5.07 -5.39
C LEU A 52 4.14 -3.72 -4.70
N ILE A 53 2.96 -3.13 -4.59
CA ILE A 53 2.78 -1.83 -3.91
C ILE A 53 3.09 -1.97 -2.43
N LEU A 54 2.66 -3.05 -1.77
CA LEU A 54 2.97 -3.30 -0.37
C LEU A 54 4.48 -3.42 -0.14
N SER A 55 5.19 -4.11 -1.03
CA SER A 55 6.66 -4.20 -1.03
C SER A 55 7.32 -2.83 -1.22
N PHE A 56 6.82 -2.02 -2.17
CA PHE A 56 7.30 -0.65 -2.36
C PHE A 56 7.16 0.19 -1.08
N LEU A 57 6.05 0.08 -0.36
CA LEU A 57 5.84 0.77 0.90
C LEU A 57 6.83 0.33 1.99
N GLY A 58 7.18 -0.95 2.03
CA GLY A 58 8.26 -1.46 2.86
C GLY A 58 9.60 -0.81 2.51
N GLY A 59 9.90 -0.66 1.22
CA GLY A 59 11.11 0.03 0.73
C GLY A 59 11.17 1.51 1.12
N VAL A 60 10.03 2.21 1.11
CA VAL A 60 9.96 3.61 1.62
C VAL A 60 10.35 3.66 3.10
N ARG A 61 9.88 2.71 3.92
CA ARG A 61 10.26 2.62 5.34
C ARG A 61 11.74 2.32 5.52
N TRP A 62 12.29 1.42 4.71
CA TRP A 62 13.72 1.15 4.69
C TRP A 62 14.51 2.44 4.44
N GLY A 63 14.14 3.21 3.42
CA GLY A 63 14.76 4.50 3.11
C GLY A 63 14.69 5.50 4.28
N THR A 64 13.51 5.63 4.92
CA THR A 64 13.36 6.52 6.08
C THR A 64 14.18 6.07 7.29
N ALA A 65 14.34 4.75 7.49
CA ALA A 65 15.18 4.20 8.54
C ALA A 65 16.64 4.60 8.37
N ILE A 66 17.18 4.48 7.14
CA ILE A 66 18.58 4.85 6.82
C ILE A 66 18.81 6.36 7.01
N CYS A 67 17.80 7.20 6.73
CA CYS A 67 17.89 8.64 6.93
C CYS A 67 17.81 9.08 8.40
N GLY A 68 17.67 8.15 9.34
CA GLY A 68 17.72 8.43 10.79
C GLY A 68 16.55 9.26 11.32
N THR A 69 15.38 9.20 10.66
CA THR A 69 14.20 10.02 11.01
C THR A 69 13.34 9.44 12.14
N SER A 70 13.67 8.26 12.68
CA SER A 70 12.85 7.58 13.70
C SER A 70 13.57 7.52 15.05
N ARG A 71 12.74 7.42 16.13
CA ARG A 71 13.24 7.21 17.49
C ARG A 71 13.55 5.75 17.83
N MET A 72 13.15 4.81 16.97
CA MET A 72 13.38 3.39 17.18
C MET A 72 14.80 3.00 16.76
N PRO A 73 15.40 1.96 17.37
CA PRO A 73 16.70 1.42 16.94
C PRO A 73 16.68 1.04 15.45
N LEU A 74 17.74 1.37 14.72
CA LEU A 74 17.85 1.13 13.28
C LEU A 74 17.57 -0.33 12.91
N SER A 75 18.10 -1.28 13.68
CA SER A 75 17.90 -2.71 13.44
C SER A 75 16.43 -3.10 13.42
N ILE A 76 15.64 -2.60 14.39
CA ILE A 76 14.20 -2.88 14.47
C ILE A 76 13.46 -2.29 13.27
N GLN A 77 13.80 -1.06 12.87
CA GLN A 77 13.19 -0.41 11.72
C GLN A 77 13.44 -1.17 10.42
N LEU A 78 14.67 -1.66 10.22
CA LEU A 78 15.04 -2.44 9.04
C LEU A 78 14.28 -3.77 8.99
N TRP A 79 14.14 -4.49 10.12
CA TRP A 79 13.33 -5.70 10.18
C TRP A 79 11.86 -5.45 9.85
N ILE A 80 11.24 -4.42 10.47
CA ILE A 80 9.84 -4.06 10.22
C ILE A 80 9.61 -3.65 8.75
N SER A 81 10.59 -3.06 8.09
CA SER A 81 10.44 -2.62 6.70
C SER A 81 10.43 -3.76 5.68
N VAL A 82 10.97 -4.94 6.04
CA VAL A 82 10.93 -6.14 5.19
C VAL A 82 9.59 -6.88 5.30
N VAL A 83 8.91 -6.80 6.45
CA VAL A 83 7.64 -7.52 6.71
C VAL A 83 6.59 -7.31 5.62
N PRO A 84 6.32 -6.08 5.11
CA PRO A 84 5.32 -5.88 4.06
C PRO A 84 5.60 -6.67 2.78
N SER A 85 6.88 -6.80 2.40
CA SER A 85 7.29 -7.58 1.22
C SER A 85 7.02 -9.07 1.42
N LEU A 86 7.32 -9.61 2.60
CA LEU A 86 7.05 -11.01 2.93
C LEU A 86 5.55 -11.31 3.02
N VAL A 87 4.77 -10.40 3.60
CA VAL A 87 3.31 -10.51 3.65
C VAL A 87 2.71 -10.46 2.26
N GLY A 88 3.15 -9.53 1.40
CA GLY A 88 2.71 -9.45 0.01
C GLY A 88 3.03 -10.72 -0.77
N TRP A 89 4.23 -11.26 -0.63
CA TRP A 89 4.62 -12.53 -1.23
C TRP A 89 3.79 -13.70 -0.73
N ALA A 90 3.58 -13.82 0.58
CA ALA A 90 2.77 -14.88 1.15
C ALA A 90 1.30 -14.80 0.70
N ALA A 91 0.77 -13.59 0.53
CA ALA A 91 -0.61 -13.38 0.09
C ALA A 91 -0.88 -13.96 -1.30
N ILE A 92 0.08 -13.92 -2.24
CA ILE A 92 -0.11 -14.49 -3.58
C ILE A 92 -0.02 -16.03 -3.63
N LEU A 93 0.35 -16.68 -2.52
CA LEU A 93 0.50 -18.15 -2.43
C LEU A 93 -0.70 -18.83 -1.77
N ILE A 94 -1.65 -18.07 -1.23
CA ILE A 94 -2.82 -18.59 -0.52
C ILE A 94 -4.10 -18.39 -1.33
N GLU A 95 -5.21 -18.97 -0.87
CA GLU A 95 -6.52 -18.85 -1.52
C GLU A 95 -7.00 -17.40 -1.62
N ILE A 96 -7.71 -17.08 -2.71
CA ILE A 96 -8.10 -15.73 -3.10
C ILE A 96 -8.79 -14.95 -1.96
N PRO A 97 -9.83 -15.46 -1.26
CA PRO A 97 -10.49 -14.69 -0.20
C PRO A 97 -9.54 -14.35 0.95
N ALA A 98 -8.69 -15.31 1.34
CA ALA A 98 -7.68 -15.12 2.39
C ALA A 98 -6.61 -14.11 1.92
N ALA A 99 -6.16 -14.18 0.67
CA ALA A 99 -5.20 -13.25 0.08
C ALA A 99 -5.70 -11.80 0.08
N LEU A 100 -6.95 -11.58 -0.34
CA LEU A 100 -7.61 -10.26 -0.33
C LEU A 100 -7.70 -9.70 1.10
N LEU A 101 -8.09 -10.55 2.06
CA LEU A 101 -8.15 -10.16 3.47
C LEU A 101 -6.75 -9.78 4.01
N VAL A 102 -5.74 -10.62 3.76
CA VAL A 102 -4.35 -10.37 4.19
C VAL A 102 -3.84 -9.05 3.63
N LEU A 103 -4.02 -8.79 2.33
CA LEU A 103 -3.60 -7.52 1.72
C LEU A 103 -4.37 -6.33 2.31
N THR A 104 -5.69 -6.45 2.50
CA THR A 104 -6.52 -5.38 3.10
C THR A 104 -6.02 -5.02 4.50
N VAL A 105 -5.77 -6.01 5.34
CA VAL A 105 -5.23 -5.82 6.70
C VAL A 105 -3.82 -5.22 6.62
N ALA A 106 -2.96 -5.72 5.73
CA ALA A 106 -1.60 -5.23 5.58
C ALA A 106 -1.57 -3.75 5.14
N PHE A 107 -2.38 -3.33 4.16
CA PHE A 107 -2.49 -1.93 3.76
C PHE A 107 -3.02 -1.04 4.89
N SER A 108 -3.99 -1.53 5.67
CA SER A 108 -4.53 -0.82 6.85
C SER A 108 -3.47 -0.64 7.94
N LEU A 109 -2.71 -1.69 8.23
CA LEU A 109 -1.61 -1.62 9.19
C LEU A 109 -0.48 -0.71 8.70
N MET A 110 -0.15 -0.74 7.39
CA MET A 110 0.83 0.18 6.82
C MET A 110 0.40 1.63 6.98
N LEU A 111 -0.86 1.95 6.71
CA LEU A 111 -1.40 3.30 6.90
C LEU A 111 -1.33 3.71 8.38
N LEU A 112 -1.75 2.84 9.30
CA LEU A 112 -1.70 3.11 10.74
C LEU A 112 -0.28 3.36 11.23
N THR A 113 0.66 2.52 10.81
CA THR A 113 2.06 2.61 11.23
C THR A 113 2.82 3.78 10.57
N ASP A 114 2.33 4.35 9.45
CA ASP A 114 2.90 5.57 8.87
C ASP A 114 2.76 6.78 9.80
N TYR A 115 1.70 6.84 10.62
CA TYR A 115 1.55 7.86 11.66
C TYR A 115 2.58 7.74 12.78
N MET A 116 3.20 6.59 12.94
CA MET A 116 4.25 6.35 13.96
C MET A 116 5.65 6.75 13.46
N ILE A 117 5.81 7.12 12.18
CA ILE A 117 7.09 7.60 11.64
C ILE A 117 7.36 9.02 12.17
N ALA A 118 8.31 9.12 13.12
CA ALA A 118 8.70 10.41 13.66
C ALA A 118 9.35 11.26 12.55
N GLY A 119 8.87 12.52 12.40
CA GLY A 119 9.41 13.45 11.41
C GLY A 119 8.86 13.31 9.99
N ALA A 120 7.88 12.43 9.75
CA ALA A 120 7.18 12.42 8.48
C ALA A 120 6.47 13.77 8.24
N PRO A 121 6.66 14.41 7.08
CA PRO A 121 6.00 15.67 6.79
C PRO A 121 4.48 15.46 6.68
N ILE A 122 3.70 16.44 7.12
CA ILE A 122 2.22 16.38 7.15
C ILE A 122 1.64 16.07 5.76
N TRP A 123 2.24 16.61 4.70
CA TRP A 123 1.81 16.32 3.33
C TRP A 123 1.93 14.85 2.96
N TYR A 124 2.96 14.16 3.46
CA TYR A 124 3.15 12.72 3.22
C TYR A 124 2.03 11.90 3.88
N LEU A 125 1.70 12.18 5.14
CA LEU A 125 0.61 11.49 5.84
C LEU A 125 -0.74 11.71 5.15
N ARG A 126 -1.03 12.95 4.69
CA ARG A 126 -2.24 13.25 3.91
C ARG A 126 -2.26 12.46 2.60
N LEU A 127 -1.15 12.43 1.87
CA LEU A 127 -1.03 11.65 0.64
C LEU A 127 -1.29 10.17 0.91
N ARG A 128 -0.71 9.62 1.98
CA ARG A 128 -0.92 8.21 2.37
C ARG A 128 -2.39 7.90 2.65
N VAL A 129 -3.11 8.76 3.33
CA VAL A 129 -4.56 8.59 3.55
C VAL A 129 -5.33 8.61 2.23
N ILE A 130 -5.07 9.62 1.38
CA ILE A 130 -5.76 9.80 0.09
C ILE A 130 -5.56 8.57 -0.82
N LEU A 131 -4.38 7.95 -0.80
CA LEU A 131 -4.07 6.80 -1.65
C LEU A 131 -4.46 5.46 -1.03
N SER A 132 -4.27 5.28 0.27
CA SER A 132 -4.51 3.98 0.92
C SER A 132 -6.00 3.68 1.11
N LEU A 133 -6.84 4.68 1.39
CA LEU A 133 -8.28 4.44 1.56
C LEU A 133 -8.95 3.88 0.30
N PRO A 134 -8.72 4.43 -0.92
CA PRO A 134 -9.25 3.83 -2.14
C PRO A 134 -8.72 2.42 -2.41
N VAL A 135 -7.44 2.14 -2.12
CA VAL A 135 -6.88 0.78 -2.27
C VAL A 135 -7.60 -0.20 -1.35
N ILE A 136 -7.75 0.15 -0.07
CA ILE A 136 -8.47 -0.68 0.91
C ILE A 136 -9.92 -0.89 0.46
N ALA A 137 -10.60 0.16 -0.01
CA ALA A 137 -11.96 0.07 -0.52
C ALA A 137 -12.06 -0.86 -1.74
N CYS A 138 -11.14 -0.76 -2.71
CA CYS A 138 -11.10 -1.66 -3.87
C CYS A 138 -10.93 -3.13 -3.45
N LEU A 139 -9.99 -3.43 -2.55
CA LEU A 139 -9.78 -4.79 -2.06
C LEU A 139 -10.99 -5.34 -1.30
N LEU A 140 -11.63 -4.51 -0.45
CA LEU A 140 -12.85 -4.89 0.26
C LEU A 140 -14.02 -5.14 -0.68
N ILE A 141 -14.23 -4.29 -1.69
CA ILE A 141 -15.30 -4.50 -2.68
C ILE A 141 -15.10 -5.83 -3.40
N VAL A 142 -13.87 -6.13 -3.83
CA VAL A 142 -13.57 -7.40 -4.49
C VAL A 142 -13.78 -8.58 -3.54
N LEU A 143 -13.41 -8.46 -2.28
CA LEU A 143 -13.63 -9.49 -1.26
C LEU A 143 -15.13 -9.76 -1.02
N LEU A 144 -15.99 -8.74 -1.09
CA LEU A 144 -17.44 -8.88 -0.88
C LEU A 144 -18.18 -9.44 -2.10
N VAL A 145 -17.59 -9.35 -3.29
CA VAL A 145 -18.20 -9.85 -4.55
C VAL A 145 -17.78 -11.30 -4.85
N GLN A 146 -16.73 -11.80 -4.19
CA GLN A 146 -16.24 -13.18 -4.30
C GLN A 146 -17.08 -14.14 -3.45
#